data_71865ad6f29b87ad887044beea9f9b32
#
_entry.id   71865ad6f29b87ad887044beea9f9b32
#
_cell.length_a   1.000
_cell.length_b   1.000
_cell.length_c   1.000
_cell.angle_alpha   90.00
_cell.angle_beta   90.00
_cell.angle_gamma   90.00
#
_symmetry.space_group_name_H-M   'P 1'
#
loop_
_entity.id
_entity.type
_entity.pdbx_description
1 polymer ?
#
loop_
_entity_poly.entity_id
_entity_poly.type
_entity_poly.pdbx_seq_one_letter_code
_entity_poly.pdbx_strand_id
1 'polypeptide(L)'
;MLQTLERNVHTFDAQVLTPAGAAALAELTGLAGLPFLPPDRQRTALENGQLIADYAGQPELQAAAALMPLYDDAPLPTSLRAAGYGADGQGAVLTPPVLNENYTQLRHFLRMALRWATERYASYHIWAVQPLTIDDLPSCEDLCAQYLSAGLTLRGLRPMVGTEGMLIFSARGLPHWQEPFRRLHLDDPALSRVLERGYAAADFGWGKQGMELLLRASD
;
A
#
# COMPACT_ATOMS: atom_id res chain seq x y z
N MET A 1 -16.69 -9.72 -42.73
CA MET A 1 -16.23 -10.72 -41.74
C MET A 1 -15.61 -9.95 -40.58
N LEU A 2 -16.45 -9.54 -39.63
CA LEU A 2 -16.05 -8.76 -38.45
C LEU A 2 -15.64 -9.77 -37.37
N GLN A 3 -14.34 -9.84 -37.07
CA GLN A 3 -13.86 -10.57 -35.92
C GLN A 3 -14.24 -9.76 -34.68
N THR A 4 -15.20 -10.31 -33.93
CA THR A 4 -15.56 -9.87 -32.58
C THR A 4 -14.35 -10.11 -31.68
N LEU A 5 -13.64 -9.03 -31.32
CA LEU A 5 -12.69 -9.05 -30.23
C LEU A 5 -13.48 -9.33 -28.93
N GLU A 6 -13.53 -10.57 -28.52
CA GLU A 6 -13.92 -10.92 -27.16
C GLU A 6 -12.92 -10.25 -26.21
N ARG A 7 -13.34 -9.13 -25.65
CA ARG A 7 -12.69 -8.57 -24.46
C ARG A 7 -12.91 -9.59 -23.35
N ASN A 8 -11.88 -10.34 -23.01
CA ASN A 8 -11.81 -11.02 -21.74
C ASN A 8 -11.94 -9.97 -20.65
N VAL A 9 -13.18 -9.75 -20.22
CA VAL A 9 -13.47 -9.03 -18.98
C VAL A 9 -13.10 -10.00 -17.88
N HIS A 10 -11.84 -9.98 -17.46
CA HIS A 10 -11.46 -10.62 -16.22
C HIS A 10 -12.22 -9.90 -15.11
N THR A 11 -13.23 -10.56 -14.59
CA THR A 11 -13.90 -10.16 -13.35
C THR A 11 -12.87 -10.30 -12.23
N PHE A 12 -12.30 -9.18 -11.83
CA PHE A 12 -11.39 -9.12 -10.71
C PHE A 12 -12.20 -9.16 -9.42
N ASP A 13 -12.25 -10.32 -8.81
CA ASP A 13 -12.87 -10.52 -7.51
C ASP A 13 -11.79 -10.56 -6.44
N ALA A 14 -11.35 -9.39 -5.98
CA ALA A 14 -10.61 -9.35 -4.73
C ALA A 14 -11.55 -9.84 -3.62
N GLN A 15 -11.14 -10.91 -2.96
CA GLN A 15 -11.96 -11.61 -1.97
C GLN A 15 -11.37 -11.40 -0.59
N VAL A 16 -12.25 -11.24 0.40
CA VAL A 16 -11.84 -11.36 1.80
C VAL A 16 -11.39 -12.79 2.03
N LEU A 17 -10.12 -12.97 2.39
CA LEU A 17 -9.57 -14.29 2.63
C LEU A 17 -10.15 -14.85 3.93
N THR A 18 -10.73 -16.03 3.83
CA THR A 18 -11.30 -16.76 4.97
C THR A 18 -10.29 -17.77 5.53
N PRO A 19 -10.53 -18.36 6.72
CA PRO A 19 -9.68 -19.43 7.25
C PRO A 19 -9.45 -20.60 6.29
N ALA A 20 -10.40 -20.88 5.37
CA ALA A 20 -10.22 -21.88 4.32
C ALA A 20 -9.11 -21.53 3.32
N GLY A 21 -8.76 -20.24 3.17
CA GLY A 21 -7.65 -19.76 2.34
C GLY A 21 -6.29 -19.78 3.02
N ALA A 22 -6.18 -20.25 4.27
CA ALA A 22 -4.92 -20.21 5.03
C ALA A 22 -3.79 -21.01 4.34
N ALA A 23 -4.12 -22.12 3.69
CA ALA A 23 -3.13 -22.92 2.95
C ALA A 23 -2.60 -22.17 1.73
N ALA A 24 -3.46 -21.52 0.95
CA ALA A 24 -3.06 -20.71 -0.20
C ALA A 24 -2.22 -19.49 0.22
N LEU A 25 -2.56 -18.88 1.35
CA LEU A 25 -1.74 -17.79 1.92
C LEU A 25 -0.36 -18.28 2.34
N ALA A 26 -0.25 -19.43 2.99
CA ALA A 26 1.02 -20.02 3.38
C ALA A 26 1.88 -20.39 2.16
N GLU A 27 1.27 -20.83 1.08
CA GLU A 27 1.94 -21.12 -0.18
C GLU A 27 2.49 -19.84 -0.83
N LEU A 28 1.68 -18.79 -0.93
CA LEU A 28 2.10 -17.49 -1.48
C LEU A 28 3.21 -16.83 -0.66
N THR A 29 3.12 -16.89 0.67
CA THR A 29 4.05 -16.18 1.56
C THR A 29 5.26 -17.03 1.97
N GLY A 30 5.25 -18.31 1.66
CA GLY A 30 6.18 -19.26 2.25
C GLY A 30 6.02 -19.30 3.78
N LEU A 31 7.12 -19.54 4.49
CA LEU A 31 7.13 -19.54 5.97
C LEU A 31 7.23 -18.14 6.59
N ALA A 32 7.47 -17.11 5.77
CA ALA A 32 7.69 -15.74 6.26
C ALA A 32 6.39 -15.04 6.68
N GLY A 33 5.25 -15.44 6.11
CA GLY A 33 3.96 -14.79 6.35
C GLY A 33 3.84 -13.41 5.69
N LEU A 34 2.78 -12.67 6.03
CA LEU A 34 2.57 -11.31 5.53
C LEU A 34 3.51 -10.31 6.22
N PRO A 35 4.03 -9.31 5.50
CA PRO A 35 4.86 -8.26 6.07
C PRO A 35 4.14 -7.57 7.25
N PHE A 36 4.88 -7.36 8.34
CA PHE A 36 4.41 -6.70 9.57
C PHE A 36 3.25 -7.40 10.31
N LEU A 37 2.81 -8.57 9.85
CA LEU A 37 1.79 -9.36 10.53
C LEU A 37 2.40 -10.66 11.05
N PRO A 38 2.72 -10.76 12.36
CA PRO A 38 3.29 -11.96 12.95
C PRO A 38 2.42 -13.20 12.71
N PRO A 39 3.00 -14.39 12.55
CA PRO A 39 2.26 -15.62 12.22
C PRO A 39 1.14 -15.97 13.21
N ASP A 40 1.32 -15.69 14.49
CA ASP A 40 0.30 -15.87 15.55
C ASP A 40 -0.93 -14.97 15.34
N ARG A 41 -0.75 -13.79 14.73
CA ARG A 41 -1.83 -12.86 14.41
C ARG A 41 -2.46 -13.10 13.06
N GLN A 42 -1.82 -13.82 12.15
CA GLN A 42 -2.39 -14.10 10.82
C GLN A 42 -3.70 -14.90 10.93
N ARG A 43 -3.74 -15.86 11.85
CA ARG A 43 -4.97 -16.63 12.13
C ARG A 43 -6.11 -15.72 12.56
N THR A 44 -5.86 -14.87 13.55
CA THR A 44 -6.86 -13.90 14.03
C THR A 44 -7.30 -12.93 12.92
N ALA A 45 -6.37 -12.48 12.09
CA ALA A 45 -6.67 -11.62 10.96
C ALA A 45 -7.55 -12.32 9.90
N LEU A 46 -7.32 -13.61 9.64
CA LEU A 46 -8.18 -14.43 8.79
C LEU A 46 -9.59 -14.57 9.37
N GLU A 47 -9.69 -14.93 10.65
CA GLU A 47 -10.96 -15.09 11.37
C GLU A 47 -11.78 -13.79 11.40
N ASN A 48 -11.09 -12.64 11.53
CA ASN A 48 -11.71 -11.33 11.55
C ASN A 48 -11.97 -10.74 10.16
N GLY A 49 -11.60 -11.46 9.08
CA GLY A 49 -11.76 -10.96 7.70
C GLY A 49 -10.94 -9.68 7.45
N GLN A 50 -9.72 -9.62 7.97
CA GLN A 50 -8.78 -8.49 7.81
C GLN A 50 -7.80 -8.68 6.67
N LEU A 51 -7.92 -9.77 5.92
CA LEU A 51 -7.05 -10.09 4.78
C LEU A 51 -7.84 -9.97 3.49
N ILE A 52 -7.25 -9.32 2.51
CA ILE A 52 -7.73 -9.25 1.13
C ILE A 52 -6.79 -10.01 0.23
N ALA A 53 -7.34 -10.71 -0.73
CA ALA A 53 -6.61 -11.57 -1.64
C ALA A 53 -7.13 -11.43 -3.07
N ASP A 54 -6.25 -11.65 -4.04
CA ASP A 54 -6.58 -11.70 -5.46
C ASP A 54 -5.99 -12.97 -6.08
N TYR A 55 -6.83 -13.73 -6.75
CA TYR A 55 -6.45 -14.91 -7.53
C TYR A 55 -6.21 -14.58 -9.00
N ALA A 56 -6.60 -13.37 -9.45
CA ALA A 56 -6.44 -12.93 -10.85
C ALA A 56 -6.94 -13.96 -11.89
N GLY A 57 -8.01 -14.70 -11.56
CA GLY A 57 -8.54 -15.77 -12.39
C GLY A 57 -7.70 -17.05 -12.43
N GLN A 58 -6.69 -17.19 -11.57
CA GLN A 58 -5.86 -18.38 -11.41
C GLN A 58 -6.35 -19.22 -10.23
N PRO A 59 -6.05 -20.53 -10.18
CA PRO A 59 -6.37 -21.38 -9.03
C PRO A 59 -5.52 -21.03 -7.80
N GLU A 60 -4.35 -20.48 -8.00
CA GLU A 60 -3.38 -20.12 -6.97
C GLU A 60 -3.53 -18.65 -6.57
N LEU A 61 -3.29 -18.36 -5.32
CA LEU A 61 -3.31 -16.99 -4.79
C LEU A 61 -2.19 -16.16 -5.41
N GLN A 62 -2.53 -15.02 -6.00
CA GLN A 62 -1.59 -14.18 -6.72
C GLN A 62 -1.14 -12.93 -5.93
N ALA A 63 -2.01 -12.41 -5.07
CA ALA A 63 -1.68 -11.28 -4.21
C ALA A 63 -2.47 -11.34 -2.90
N ALA A 64 -1.86 -10.88 -1.80
CA ALA A 64 -2.52 -10.76 -0.52
C ALA A 64 -1.97 -9.57 0.30
N ALA A 65 -2.84 -8.91 1.06
CA ALA A 65 -2.47 -7.88 2.04
C ALA A 65 -3.40 -7.92 3.25
N ALA A 66 -2.94 -7.36 4.37
CA ALA A 66 -3.74 -7.24 5.58
C ALA A 66 -4.18 -5.78 5.82
N LEU A 67 -5.37 -5.61 6.37
CA LEU A 67 -5.86 -4.32 6.86
C LEU A 67 -5.88 -4.36 8.39
N MET A 68 -4.98 -3.63 9.01
CA MET A 68 -4.77 -3.61 10.46
C MET A 68 -5.32 -2.32 11.05
N PRO A 69 -6.28 -2.38 11.99
CA PRO A 69 -6.72 -1.20 12.71
C PRO A 69 -5.56 -0.54 13.47
N LEU A 70 -5.47 0.78 13.47
CA LEU A 70 -4.39 1.50 14.15
C LEU A 70 -4.47 1.42 15.69
N TYR A 71 -5.59 1.02 16.26
CA TYR A 71 -5.69 0.73 17.69
C TYR A 71 -5.08 -0.63 18.09
N ASP A 72 -4.76 -1.48 17.10
CA ASP A 72 -4.04 -2.73 17.35
C ASP A 72 -2.65 -2.45 17.95
N ASP A 73 -2.17 -3.32 18.82
CA ASP A 73 -0.84 -3.24 19.45
C ASP A 73 0.26 -3.94 18.62
N ALA A 74 -0.07 -4.40 17.40
CA ALA A 74 0.91 -4.94 16.45
C ALA A 74 2.00 -3.91 16.10
N PRO A 75 3.20 -4.36 15.69
CA PRO A 75 4.35 -3.47 15.49
C PRO A 75 4.08 -2.31 14.51
N LEU A 76 3.42 -2.56 13.39
CA LEU A 76 3.16 -1.54 12.39
C LEU A 76 2.15 -0.47 12.86
N PRO A 77 0.94 -0.81 13.38
CA PRO A 77 0.04 0.17 13.98
C PRO A 77 0.70 0.99 15.08
N THR A 78 1.48 0.35 15.96
CA THR A 78 2.19 1.03 17.04
C THR A 78 3.21 2.03 16.50
N SER A 79 4.00 1.65 15.50
CA SER A 79 5.00 2.54 14.86
C SER A 79 4.35 3.73 14.19
N LEU A 80 3.23 3.55 13.50
CA LEU A 80 2.51 4.64 12.84
C LEU A 80 1.90 5.61 13.86
N ARG A 81 1.31 5.11 14.95
CA ARG A 81 0.80 5.96 16.04
C ARG A 81 1.92 6.76 16.71
N ALA A 82 3.05 6.13 16.99
CA ALA A 82 4.22 6.81 17.56
C ALA A 82 4.76 7.92 16.64
N ALA A 83 4.57 7.78 15.34
CA ALA A 83 4.93 8.79 14.34
C ALA A 83 3.83 9.85 14.12
N GLY A 84 2.70 9.79 14.87
CA GLY A 84 1.60 10.76 14.82
C GLY A 84 0.51 10.44 13.79
N TYR A 85 0.59 9.32 13.08
CA TYR A 85 -0.46 8.90 12.13
C TYR A 85 -1.63 8.26 12.90
N GLY A 86 -2.85 8.69 12.57
CA GLY A 86 -4.06 8.18 13.26
C GLY A 86 -4.17 8.62 14.72
N ALA A 87 -3.68 9.81 15.06
CA ALA A 87 -3.74 10.38 16.42
C ALA A 87 -5.19 10.58 16.91
N ASP A 88 -6.16 10.65 16.00
CA ASP A 88 -7.58 10.69 16.27
C ASP A 88 -8.18 9.32 16.68
N GLY A 89 -7.37 8.27 16.72
CA GLY A 89 -7.77 6.91 17.10
C GLY A 89 -8.62 6.18 16.05
N GLN A 90 -8.94 6.81 14.94
CA GLN A 90 -9.77 6.24 13.88
C GLN A 90 -8.97 6.04 12.60
N GLY A 91 -8.24 4.94 12.51
CA GLY A 91 -7.47 4.63 11.34
C GLY A 91 -7.25 3.14 11.15
N ALA A 92 -6.92 2.77 9.92
CA ALA A 92 -6.43 1.43 9.59
C ALA A 92 -5.29 1.54 8.57
N VAL A 93 -4.40 0.57 8.58
CA VAL A 93 -3.26 0.51 7.67
C VAL A 93 -3.30 -0.76 6.84
N LEU A 94 -3.18 -0.59 5.53
CA LEU A 94 -2.95 -1.67 4.57
C LEU A 94 -1.46 -1.99 4.58
N THR A 95 -1.12 -3.25 4.88
CA THR A 95 0.26 -3.73 4.83
C THR A 95 0.76 -3.76 3.38
N PRO A 96 2.09 -3.78 3.15
CA PRO A 96 2.62 -4.07 1.84
C PRO A 96 2.05 -5.40 1.34
N PRO A 97 1.57 -5.48 0.09
CA PRO A 97 1.08 -6.73 -0.45
C PRO A 97 2.23 -7.71 -0.69
N VAL A 98 1.97 -8.99 -0.44
CA VAL A 98 2.79 -10.08 -0.99
C VAL A 98 2.23 -10.44 -2.34
N LEU A 99 3.11 -10.57 -3.32
CA LEU A 99 2.77 -10.80 -4.72
C LEU A 99 3.44 -12.09 -5.20
N ASN A 100 2.73 -12.86 -6.02
CA ASN A 100 3.37 -13.90 -6.83
C ASN A 100 4.32 -13.24 -7.84
N GLU A 101 5.42 -13.90 -8.18
CA GLU A 101 6.49 -13.36 -9.06
C GLU A 101 5.96 -12.85 -10.42
N ASN A 102 4.89 -13.46 -10.93
CA ASN A 102 4.29 -13.11 -12.21
C ASN A 102 3.09 -12.15 -12.10
N TYR A 103 2.80 -11.64 -10.91
CA TYR A 103 1.66 -10.76 -10.71
C TYR A 103 1.93 -9.34 -11.19
N THR A 104 1.24 -8.91 -12.23
CA THR A 104 1.46 -7.60 -12.89
C THR A 104 0.37 -6.57 -12.60
N GLN A 105 -0.63 -6.90 -11.75
CA GLN A 105 -1.83 -6.09 -11.57
C GLN A 105 -1.88 -5.34 -10.23
N LEU A 106 -0.71 -5.01 -9.66
CA LEU A 106 -0.61 -4.40 -8.33
C LEU A 106 -1.47 -3.13 -8.18
N ARG A 107 -1.46 -2.23 -9.17
CA ARG A 107 -2.30 -1.02 -9.13
C ARG A 107 -3.79 -1.36 -8.99
N HIS A 108 -4.25 -2.40 -9.69
CA HIS A 108 -5.64 -2.84 -9.60
C HIS A 108 -5.93 -3.42 -8.23
N PHE A 109 -5.07 -4.32 -7.73
CA PHE A 109 -5.17 -4.88 -6.39
C PHE A 109 -5.24 -3.79 -5.32
N LEU A 110 -4.37 -2.79 -5.36
CA LEU A 110 -4.38 -1.66 -4.43
C LEU A 110 -5.71 -0.89 -4.46
N ARG A 111 -6.26 -0.61 -5.66
CA ARG A 111 -7.58 0.05 -5.78
C ARG A 111 -8.70 -0.78 -5.15
N MET A 112 -8.69 -2.07 -5.37
CA MET A 112 -9.65 -2.99 -4.78
C MET A 112 -9.52 -3.06 -3.26
N ALA A 113 -8.28 -3.18 -2.76
CA ALA A 113 -7.98 -3.18 -1.33
C ALA A 113 -8.41 -1.88 -0.64
N LEU A 114 -8.17 -0.74 -1.28
CA LEU A 114 -8.59 0.58 -0.76
C LEU A 114 -10.11 0.71 -0.74
N ARG A 115 -10.80 0.28 -1.79
CA ARG A 115 -12.25 0.29 -1.83
C ARG A 115 -12.83 -0.57 -0.70
N TRP A 116 -12.37 -1.80 -0.56
CA TRP A 116 -12.77 -2.70 0.51
C TRP A 116 -12.49 -2.11 1.89
N ALA A 117 -11.29 -1.52 2.10
CA ALA A 117 -10.93 -0.88 3.34
C ALA A 117 -11.86 0.29 3.68
N THR A 118 -12.19 1.12 2.70
CA THR A 118 -13.09 2.27 2.86
C THR A 118 -14.52 1.81 3.17
N GLU A 119 -15.01 0.77 2.53
CA GLU A 119 -16.33 0.21 2.79
C GLU A 119 -16.42 -0.42 4.21
N ARG A 120 -15.37 -1.11 4.64
CA ARG A 120 -15.29 -1.77 5.95
C ARG A 120 -15.10 -0.79 7.10
N TYR A 121 -14.32 0.27 6.87
CA TYR A 121 -13.96 1.29 7.86
C TYR A 121 -14.36 2.69 7.34
N ALA A 122 -15.64 2.87 7.01
CA ALA A 122 -16.15 4.07 6.33
C ALA A 122 -15.83 5.40 7.03
N SER A 123 -15.68 5.39 8.35
CA SER A 123 -15.29 6.57 9.14
C SER A 123 -13.80 6.68 9.42
N TYR A 124 -13.00 5.69 9.00
CA TYR A 124 -11.58 5.61 9.32
C TYR A 124 -10.73 6.28 8.24
N HIS A 125 -9.59 6.80 8.67
CA HIS A 125 -8.53 7.19 7.77
C HIS A 125 -7.73 5.94 7.35
N ILE A 126 -7.71 5.63 6.06
CA ILE A 126 -6.97 4.49 5.53
C ILE A 126 -5.57 4.94 5.14
N TRP A 127 -4.60 4.28 5.71
CA TRP A 127 -3.18 4.40 5.39
C TRP A 127 -2.73 3.18 4.59
N ALA A 128 -1.67 3.32 3.82
CA ALA A 128 -0.94 2.19 3.23
C ALA A 128 0.56 2.45 3.39
N VAL A 129 1.35 1.40 3.42
CA VAL A 129 2.78 1.51 3.62
C VAL A 129 3.54 0.68 2.58
N GLN A 130 4.74 1.15 2.25
CA GLN A 130 5.69 0.46 1.37
C GLN A 130 7.09 0.60 1.97
N PRO A 131 7.83 -0.50 2.17
CA PRO A 131 9.26 -0.43 2.49
C PRO A 131 10.04 0.30 1.39
N LEU A 132 11.04 1.07 1.80
CA LEU A 132 12.01 1.72 0.92
C LEU A 132 13.40 1.17 1.25
N THR A 133 14.05 0.59 0.24
CA THR A 133 15.41 0.09 0.32
C THR A 133 16.22 0.76 -0.78
N ILE A 134 17.27 1.50 -0.43
CA ILE A 134 18.07 2.27 -1.41
C ILE A 134 18.83 1.34 -2.34
N ASP A 135 19.25 0.17 -1.86
CA ASP A 135 19.95 -0.83 -2.68
C ASP A 135 19.09 -1.38 -3.83
N ASP A 136 17.74 -1.27 -3.72
CA ASP A 136 16.79 -1.66 -4.76
C ASP A 136 15.85 -0.50 -5.10
N LEU A 137 16.41 0.67 -5.30
CA LEU A 137 15.67 1.90 -5.61
C LEU A 137 14.75 1.78 -6.83
N PRO A 138 15.17 1.17 -7.97
CA PRO A 138 14.28 1.04 -9.13
C PRO A 138 12.98 0.29 -8.82
N SER A 139 13.04 -0.84 -8.09
CA SER A 139 11.84 -1.56 -7.68
C SER A 139 10.98 -0.75 -6.71
N CYS A 140 11.60 0.00 -5.81
CA CYS A 140 10.89 0.90 -4.90
C CYS A 140 10.19 2.05 -5.63
N GLU A 141 10.80 2.62 -6.68
CA GLU A 141 10.21 3.63 -7.55
C GLU A 141 9.00 3.09 -8.29
N ASP A 142 9.12 1.90 -8.90
CA ASP A 142 8.00 1.24 -9.59
C ASP A 142 6.84 0.95 -8.64
N LEU A 143 7.11 0.44 -7.44
CA LEU A 143 6.08 0.21 -6.42
C LEU A 143 5.44 1.53 -5.99
N CYS A 144 6.23 2.57 -5.69
CA CYS A 144 5.71 3.89 -5.33
C CYS A 144 4.80 4.45 -6.43
N ALA A 145 5.20 4.34 -7.69
CA ALA A 145 4.40 4.75 -8.85
C ALA A 145 3.06 4.00 -8.92
N GLN A 146 3.04 2.69 -8.59
CA GLN A 146 1.79 1.91 -8.52
C GLN A 146 0.86 2.41 -7.41
N TYR A 147 1.39 2.74 -6.21
CA TYR A 147 0.61 3.30 -5.11
C TYR A 147 0.00 4.66 -5.49
N LEU A 148 0.80 5.59 -6.04
CA LEU A 148 0.31 6.89 -6.51
C LEU A 148 -0.73 6.72 -7.63
N SER A 149 -0.47 5.83 -8.60
CA SER A 149 -1.40 5.52 -9.69
C SER A 149 -2.69 4.83 -9.21
N ALA A 150 -2.68 4.21 -8.04
CA ALA A 150 -3.89 3.66 -7.41
C ALA A 150 -4.77 4.75 -6.76
N GLY A 151 -4.28 5.99 -6.67
CA GLY A 151 -4.98 7.13 -6.08
C GLY A 151 -4.57 7.44 -4.65
N LEU A 152 -3.49 6.83 -4.17
CA LEU A 152 -2.90 7.12 -2.87
C LEU A 152 -2.04 8.39 -2.94
N THR A 153 -1.83 9.02 -1.80
CA THR A 153 -1.00 10.21 -1.64
C THR A 153 0.14 9.91 -0.68
N LEU A 154 1.38 10.08 -1.11
CA LEU A 154 2.55 9.96 -0.24
C LEU A 154 2.57 11.11 0.78
N ARG A 155 2.58 10.77 2.06
CA ARG A 155 2.49 11.71 3.20
C ARG A 155 3.70 11.67 4.11
N GLY A 156 4.48 10.59 4.09
CA GLY A 156 5.59 10.45 5.01
C GLY A 156 6.63 9.46 4.55
N LEU A 157 7.83 9.65 5.08
CA LEU A 157 8.94 8.72 5.00
C LEU A 157 9.53 8.57 6.41
N ARG A 158 9.56 7.36 6.94
CA ARG A 158 10.02 7.05 8.30
C ARG A 158 11.06 5.94 8.31
N PRO A 159 12.09 6.05 9.14
CA PRO A 159 13.02 4.94 9.36
C PRO A 159 12.29 3.79 10.04
N MET A 160 12.63 2.56 9.66
CA MET A 160 12.11 1.32 10.25
C MET A 160 13.26 0.36 10.57
N VAL A 161 13.07 -0.45 11.62
CA VAL A 161 14.03 -1.49 11.98
C VAL A 161 14.07 -2.56 10.87
N GLY A 162 15.26 -2.83 10.35
CA GLY A 162 15.48 -3.81 9.28
C GLY A 162 15.16 -3.34 7.87
N THR A 163 14.73 -2.09 7.71
CA THR A 163 14.57 -1.40 6.41
C THR A 163 15.21 -0.04 6.48
N GLU A 164 15.62 0.52 5.33
CA GLU A 164 16.18 1.87 5.28
C GLU A 164 15.10 2.92 5.51
N GLY A 165 13.85 2.63 5.12
CA GLY A 165 12.73 3.49 5.37
C GLY A 165 11.39 2.84 5.08
N MET A 166 10.33 3.58 5.40
CA MET A 166 8.96 3.23 5.07
C MET A 166 8.26 4.44 4.49
N LEU A 167 7.77 4.30 3.28
CA LEU A 167 6.87 5.25 2.64
C LEU A 167 5.47 5.08 3.23
N ILE A 168 4.84 6.18 3.60
CA ILE A 168 3.52 6.20 4.21
C ILE A 168 2.58 6.96 3.30
N PHE A 169 1.54 6.27 2.84
CA PHE A 169 0.53 6.80 1.94
C PHE A 169 -0.81 6.95 2.65
N SER A 170 -1.60 7.94 2.21
CA SER A 170 -2.97 8.18 2.65
C SER A 170 -3.94 7.90 1.50
N ALA A 171 -5.06 7.24 1.79
CA ALA A 171 -6.16 7.07 0.86
C ALA A 171 -7.06 8.32 0.75
N ARG A 172 -6.95 9.29 1.67
CA ARG A 172 -7.67 10.55 1.53
C ARG A 172 -7.08 11.35 0.38
N GLY A 173 -7.92 11.69 -0.58
CA GLY A 173 -7.60 12.67 -1.61
C GLY A 173 -7.13 13.98 -0.98
N LEU A 174 -6.29 14.69 -1.69
CA LEU A 174 -5.86 16.01 -1.26
C LEU A 174 -6.93 17.03 -1.65
N PRO A 175 -7.26 17.97 -0.77
CA PRO A 175 -7.98 19.16 -1.18
C PRO A 175 -7.18 19.90 -2.24
N HIS A 176 -7.75 20.91 -2.86
CA HIS A 176 -7.14 21.64 -3.97
C HIS A 176 -5.67 21.96 -3.72
N TRP A 177 -4.82 21.44 -4.62
CA TRP A 177 -3.39 21.66 -4.55
C TRP A 177 -3.07 23.15 -4.75
N GLN A 178 -2.38 23.71 -3.79
CA GLN A 178 -1.81 25.05 -3.89
C GLN A 178 -0.31 24.98 -4.26
N GLU A 179 0.18 26.01 -4.95
CA GLU A 179 1.62 26.18 -5.11
C GLU A 179 2.26 26.67 -3.79
N PRO A 180 3.52 26.36 -3.49
CA PRO A 180 4.59 25.99 -4.40
C PRO A 180 4.70 24.47 -4.67
N PHE A 181 5.14 24.19 -5.88
CA PHE A 181 5.42 22.87 -6.38
C PHE A 181 6.91 22.54 -6.20
N ARG A 182 7.22 21.34 -5.73
CA ARG A 182 8.59 20.83 -5.62
C ARG A 182 8.71 19.49 -6.33
N ARG A 183 9.91 19.23 -6.90
CA ARG A 183 10.27 17.94 -7.47
C ARG A 183 11.42 17.37 -6.67
N LEU A 184 11.29 16.14 -6.20
CA LEU A 184 12.34 15.42 -5.49
C LEU A 184 12.34 13.97 -5.97
N HIS A 185 13.52 13.38 -6.02
CA HIS A 185 13.66 11.93 -6.21
C HIS A 185 13.32 11.18 -4.93
N LEU A 186 13.05 9.88 -5.06
CA LEU A 186 12.65 9.04 -3.92
C LEU A 186 13.80 8.88 -2.89
N ASP A 187 15.04 8.91 -3.36
CA ASP A 187 16.28 8.83 -2.58
C ASP A 187 16.81 10.20 -2.13
N ASP A 188 16.11 11.31 -2.44
CA ASP A 188 16.56 12.63 -2.04
C ASP A 188 16.56 12.78 -0.50
N PRO A 189 17.72 13.11 0.13
CA PRO A 189 17.82 13.23 1.58
C PRO A 189 16.93 14.34 2.17
N ALA A 190 16.43 15.27 1.35
CA ALA A 190 15.49 16.28 1.78
C ALA A 190 14.04 15.77 1.82
N LEU A 191 13.71 14.62 1.20
CA LEU A 191 12.33 14.15 1.05
C LEU A 191 11.62 14.02 2.39
N SER A 192 12.21 13.31 3.36
CA SER A 192 11.60 13.16 4.71
C SER A 192 11.24 14.50 5.33
N ARG A 193 12.19 15.45 5.33
CA ARG A 193 12.01 16.79 5.90
C ARG A 193 10.91 17.58 5.19
N VAL A 194 10.80 17.44 3.86
CA VAL A 194 9.78 18.13 3.07
C VAL A 194 8.39 17.57 3.39
N LEU A 195 8.26 16.24 3.46
CA LEU A 195 7.01 15.59 3.87
C LEU A 195 6.60 15.96 5.31
N GLU A 196 7.55 16.04 6.25
CA GLU A 196 7.31 16.47 7.63
C GLU A 196 6.82 17.93 7.75
N ARG A 197 7.14 18.77 6.77
CA ARG A 197 6.65 20.16 6.68
C ARG A 197 5.27 20.30 6.05
N GLY A 198 4.56 19.19 5.87
CA GLY A 198 3.21 19.19 5.33
C GLY A 198 3.15 19.19 3.80
N TYR A 199 4.23 18.84 3.10
CA TYR A 199 4.15 18.53 1.68
C TYR A 199 3.68 17.09 1.48
N ALA A 200 3.07 16.85 0.33
CA ALA A 200 2.64 15.50 -0.07
C ALA A 200 2.73 15.34 -1.58
N ALA A 201 2.89 14.09 -2.06
CA ALA A 201 2.88 13.76 -3.48
C ALA A 201 1.67 12.87 -3.81
N ALA A 202 0.85 13.33 -4.77
CA ALA A 202 -0.21 12.52 -5.37
C ALA A 202 0.08 12.22 -6.84
N ASP A 203 1.19 12.70 -7.34
CA ASP A 203 1.59 12.56 -8.73
C ASP A 203 3.11 12.45 -8.86
N PHE A 204 3.58 11.97 -9.99
CA PHE A 204 4.99 11.75 -10.28
C PHE A 204 5.27 11.89 -11.78
N GLY A 205 6.54 12.06 -12.12
CA GLY A 205 7.05 12.01 -13.49
C GLY A 205 8.27 11.10 -13.58
N TRP A 206 8.61 10.66 -14.78
CA TRP A 206 9.85 9.95 -15.05
C TRP A 206 10.87 10.90 -15.71
N GLY A 207 11.96 11.14 -14.99
CA GLY A 207 13.09 11.93 -15.46
C GLY A 207 14.24 11.05 -15.97
N LYS A 208 15.38 11.69 -16.29
CA LYS A 208 16.59 10.98 -16.71
C LYS A 208 17.25 10.16 -15.60
N GLN A 209 17.00 10.51 -14.35
CA GLN A 209 17.63 9.94 -13.15
C GLN A 209 16.68 9.05 -12.34
N GLY A 210 15.49 8.72 -12.87
CA GLY A 210 14.48 7.94 -12.19
C GLY A 210 13.18 8.69 -11.98
N MET A 211 12.40 8.25 -10.99
CA MET A 211 11.11 8.83 -10.65
C MET A 211 11.25 10.16 -9.90
N GLU A 212 10.57 11.17 -10.36
CA GLU A 212 10.41 12.46 -9.69
C GLU A 212 9.03 12.57 -9.03
N LEU A 213 9.00 12.69 -7.72
CA LEU A 213 7.78 12.99 -6.96
C LEU A 213 7.38 14.45 -7.13
N LEU A 214 6.12 14.69 -7.45
CA LEU A 214 5.56 16.03 -7.60
C LEU A 214 4.90 16.46 -6.29
N LEU A 215 5.66 17.14 -5.43
CA LEU A 215 5.24 17.51 -4.07
C LEU A 215 4.57 18.87 -4.04
N ARG A 216 3.48 18.96 -3.30
CA ARG A 216 2.72 20.20 -3.06
C ARG A 216 2.44 20.34 -1.56
N ALA A 217 2.29 21.58 -1.08
CA ALA A 217 1.81 21.79 0.27
C ALA A 217 0.42 21.18 0.43
N SER A 218 0.21 20.45 1.51
CA SER A 218 -1.11 19.98 1.92
C SER A 218 -1.53 20.84 3.12
N ASP A 219 -2.65 21.49 3.02
CA ASP A 219 -3.27 22.19 4.15
C ASP A 219 -3.70 21.20 5.22
#